data_51636ad4b689edb979ac997940f842e4
#
_entry.id   51636ad4b689edb979ac997940f842e4
#
_cell.length_a   1.000
_cell.length_b   1.000
_cell.length_c   1.000
_cell.angle_alpha   90.00
_cell.angle_beta   90.00
_cell.angle_gamma   90.00
#
_symmetry.space_group_name_H-M   'P 1'
#
loop_
_entity.id
_entity.type
_entity.pdbx_description
1 polymer ?
#
loop_
_entity_poly.entity_id
_entity_poly.type
_entity_poly.pdbx_seq_one_letter_code
_entity_poly.pdbx_strand_id
1 'polypeptide(L)'
;MKKISIALLMTICIWSCSQSPKPADNASTSKVTDAKDFTILADIVYGHDYGMAMTYDVYVPSHPNGAGIILINSGGWKSPYDTYKVVDNGKYRFTTDKEMLASDSWPILSPKKLVLNGYTVFEVRHGSEPKFEMPEIVSHVRRAVRFIVHHAKDYGVDADRIGLWGGSASGHLALLIGLSSELPLHNAKEQWERNRISISAIVVFAAPTDLQKFVTDNPKEIENRPVLRLNEEQYKKYSPVHYATKDDPPTLIMHGNTDEIVPLVQGKLMHKALERAGITSKFIEFEKTTHTPTLEQAAKGIEETLFWFNKYLKN
;
A
#
# COMPACT_ATOMS: atom_id res chain seq x y z
N MET A 1 -74.70 14.04 -29.03
CA MET A 1 -73.57 14.44 -28.19
C MET A 1 -72.87 13.17 -27.77
N LYS A 2 -71.79 12.76 -28.44
CA LYS A 2 -71.00 11.55 -28.16
C LYS A 2 -69.89 11.88 -27.19
N LYS A 3 -69.83 11.25 -26.01
CA LYS A 3 -68.72 11.36 -25.06
C LYS A 3 -67.61 10.44 -25.54
N ILE A 4 -66.44 11.02 -25.78
CA ILE A 4 -65.18 10.30 -26.07
C ILE A 4 -64.48 10.13 -24.74
N SER A 5 -64.34 8.87 -24.28
CA SER A 5 -63.48 8.52 -23.13
C SER A 5 -62.07 8.24 -23.62
N ILE A 6 -61.14 9.06 -23.19
CA ILE A 6 -59.69 8.85 -23.42
C ILE A 6 -59.17 7.97 -22.28
N ALA A 7 -58.83 6.73 -22.60
CA ALA A 7 -58.12 5.85 -21.67
C ALA A 7 -56.61 6.19 -21.76
N LEU A 8 -56.05 6.69 -20.64
CA LEU A 8 -54.62 6.97 -20.49
C LEU A 8 -53.92 5.66 -20.11
N LEU A 9 -53.21 5.04 -21.06
CA LEU A 9 -52.32 3.92 -20.78
C LEU A 9 -51.05 4.45 -20.08
N MET A 10 -50.93 4.21 -18.79
CA MET A 10 -49.66 4.38 -18.08
C MET A 10 -48.73 3.20 -18.40
N THR A 11 -47.77 3.41 -19.24
CA THR A 11 -46.67 2.47 -19.47
C THR A 11 -45.67 2.59 -18.30
N ILE A 12 -45.73 1.60 -17.39
CA ILE A 12 -44.76 1.47 -16.31
C ILE A 12 -43.44 0.98 -16.94
N CYS A 13 -42.48 1.87 -17.15
CA CYS A 13 -41.09 1.48 -17.43
C CYS A 13 -40.48 0.92 -16.16
N ILE A 14 -40.44 -0.40 -16.08
CA ILE A 14 -39.60 -1.09 -15.07
C ILE A 14 -38.15 -0.88 -15.49
N TRP A 15 -37.50 0.09 -14.88
CA TRP A 15 -36.08 0.26 -15.01
C TRP A 15 -35.41 -0.87 -14.25
N SER A 16 -34.94 -1.84 -15.00
CA SER A 16 -34.06 -2.89 -14.53
C SER A 16 -32.85 -2.25 -13.83
N CYS A 17 -32.69 -2.56 -12.56
CA CYS A 17 -31.56 -2.17 -11.76
C CYS A 17 -30.29 -2.68 -12.44
N SER A 18 -29.50 -1.78 -12.99
CA SER A 18 -28.27 -2.08 -13.71
C SER A 18 -27.27 -2.73 -12.79
N GLN A 19 -26.72 -3.82 -13.27
CA GLN A 19 -25.52 -4.45 -12.75
C GLN A 19 -24.45 -3.39 -12.51
N SER A 20 -23.79 -3.46 -11.36
CA SER A 20 -22.58 -2.67 -11.06
C SER A 20 -21.61 -2.79 -12.24
N PRO A 21 -21.00 -1.70 -12.71
CA PRO A 21 -20.05 -1.81 -13.79
C PRO A 21 -18.92 -2.76 -13.38
N LYS A 22 -18.75 -3.83 -14.14
CA LYS A 22 -17.50 -4.60 -14.11
C LYS A 22 -16.34 -3.61 -14.28
N PRO A 23 -15.18 -3.83 -13.66
CA PRO A 23 -13.98 -3.04 -13.94
C PRO A 23 -13.85 -2.93 -15.46
N ALA A 24 -13.78 -1.70 -15.96
CA ALA A 24 -13.92 -1.43 -17.37
C ALA A 24 -12.99 -2.34 -18.19
N ASP A 25 -13.54 -3.06 -19.16
CA ASP A 25 -12.83 -3.87 -20.17
C ASP A 25 -11.90 -3.03 -21.08
N ASN A 26 -11.67 -1.75 -20.74
CA ASN A 26 -10.87 -0.78 -21.47
C ASN A 26 -9.54 -0.43 -20.81
N ALA A 27 -9.10 -1.12 -19.77
CA ALA A 27 -7.68 -1.12 -19.45
C ALA A 27 -6.99 -1.94 -20.55
N SER A 28 -6.16 -1.30 -21.35
CA SER A 28 -5.17 -1.98 -22.19
C SER A 28 -4.27 -2.79 -21.25
N THR A 29 -4.75 -3.94 -20.84
CA THR A 29 -3.98 -4.90 -20.06
C THR A 29 -2.91 -5.47 -20.98
N SER A 30 -1.77 -4.81 -21.05
CA SER A 30 -0.59 -5.39 -21.62
C SER A 30 -0.20 -6.57 -20.72
N LYS A 31 -0.73 -7.75 -21.04
CA LYS A 31 -0.26 -9.01 -20.44
C LYS A 31 1.18 -9.17 -20.83
N VAL A 32 2.05 -9.24 -19.86
CA VAL A 32 3.42 -9.55 -20.09
C VAL A 32 3.89 -10.61 -19.15
N THR A 33 4.27 -11.67 -19.76
CA THR A 33 4.84 -12.85 -19.14
C THR A 33 6.35 -12.82 -19.27
N ASP A 34 7.06 -12.80 -18.17
CA ASP A 34 8.27 -13.57 -18.05
C ASP A 34 7.81 -15.00 -17.72
N ALA A 35 7.52 -15.59 -18.70
CA ALA A 35 7.05 -16.84 -19.29
C ALA A 35 6.61 -18.02 -18.41
N LYS A 36 7.00 -18.23 -17.16
CA LYS A 36 6.58 -19.44 -16.41
C LYS A 36 6.04 -19.19 -15.00
N ASP A 37 6.49 -18.14 -14.32
CA ASP A 37 6.30 -18.05 -12.87
C ASP A 37 5.28 -17.01 -12.40
N PHE A 38 4.94 -15.99 -13.21
CA PHE A 38 4.01 -14.92 -12.83
C PHE A 38 3.48 -14.11 -14.01
N THR A 39 2.42 -13.32 -13.76
CA THR A 39 1.85 -12.33 -14.70
C THR A 39 1.83 -10.95 -14.05
N ILE A 40 2.13 -9.88 -14.80
CA ILE A 40 1.99 -8.50 -14.37
C ILE A 40 0.75 -7.90 -15.05
N LEU A 41 -0.19 -7.39 -14.25
CA LEU A 41 -1.32 -6.58 -14.71
C LEU A 41 -1.03 -5.14 -14.29
N ALA A 42 -0.71 -4.27 -15.25
CA ALA A 42 -0.26 -2.91 -14.96
C ALA A 42 -1.38 -1.88 -15.10
N ASP A 43 -1.23 -0.75 -14.39
CA ASP A 43 -2.03 0.47 -14.53
C ASP A 43 -3.53 0.31 -14.25
N ILE A 44 -3.88 -0.53 -13.28
CA ILE A 44 -5.26 -0.68 -12.86
C ILE A 44 -5.66 0.54 -12.06
N VAL A 45 -6.70 1.24 -12.51
CA VAL A 45 -7.17 2.49 -11.90
C VAL A 45 -8.04 2.19 -10.68
N TYR A 46 -7.68 2.75 -9.51
CA TYR A 46 -8.50 2.68 -8.28
C TYR A 46 -9.23 4.00 -7.96
N GLY A 47 -8.92 5.05 -8.68
CA GLY A 47 -9.55 6.35 -8.50
C GLY A 47 -8.91 7.44 -9.34
N HIS A 48 -9.49 8.63 -9.26
CA HIS A 48 -8.97 9.83 -9.91
C HIS A 48 -8.94 10.98 -8.92
N ASP A 49 -7.91 11.82 -9.02
CA ASP A 49 -7.82 13.07 -8.31
C ASP A 49 -7.15 14.14 -9.19
N TYR A 50 -7.71 15.36 -9.20
CA TYR A 50 -7.29 16.47 -10.08
C TYR A 50 -7.11 16.06 -11.55
N GLY A 51 -7.97 15.16 -12.06
CA GLY A 51 -7.92 14.66 -13.45
C GLY A 51 -6.83 13.61 -13.71
N MET A 52 -6.06 13.21 -12.71
CA MET A 52 -5.05 12.17 -12.82
C MET A 52 -5.59 10.84 -12.33
N ALA A 53 -5.31 9.76 -13.07
CA ALA A 53 -5.59 8.41 -12.63
C ALA A 53 -4.61 7.99 -11.52
N MET A 54 -5.17 7.45 -10.43
CA MET A 54 -4.40 6.77 -9.38
C MET A 54 -4.44 5.28 -9.66
N THR A 55 -3.27 4.65 -9.76
CA THR A 55 -3.15 3.28 -10.27
C THR A 55 -2.39 2.36 -9.32
N TYR A 56 -2.56 1.06 -9.54
CA TYR A 56 -1.74 0.01 -8.97
C TYR A 56 -1.43 -1.05 -10.01
N ASP A 57 -0.36 -1.81 -9.78
CA ASP A 57 -0.04 -3.00 -10.55
C ASP A 57 -0.31 -4.24 -9.73
N VAL A 58 -0.62 -5.36 -10.40
CA VAL A 58 -0.77 -6.66 -9.76
C VAL A 58 0.23 -7.65 -10.34
N TYR A 59 1.01 -8.23 -9.46
CA TYR A 59 1.93 -9.31 -9.76
C TYR A 59 1.27 -10.62 -9.32
N VAL A 60 0.74 -11.39 -10.27
CA VAL A 60 0.01 -12.62 -10.02
C VAL A 60 0.94 -13.83 -10.21
N PRO A 61 1.21 -14.62 -9.17
CA PRO A 61 2.03 -15.82 -9.31
C PRO A 61 1.31 -16.91 -10.12
N SER A 62 2.06 -17.79 -10.79
CA SER A 62 1.49 -18.94 -11.51
C SER A 62 0.83 -19.95 -10.56
N HIS A 63 1.31 -20.01 -9.32
CA HIS A 63 0.79 -20.87 -8.26
C HIS A 63 0.42 -20.04 -7.04
N PRO A 64 -0.76 -19.34 -7.04
CA PRO A 64 -1.16 -18.47 -5.94
C PRO A 64 -1.48 -19.27 -4.68
N ASN A 65 -1.06 -18.74 -3.51
CA ASN A 65 -1.39 -19.32 -2.21
C ASN A 65 -2.67 -18.74 -1.59
N GLY A 66 -3.36 -17.84 -2.32
CA GLY A 66 -4.60 -17.18 -1.89
C GLY A 66 -4.40 -16.00 -0.96
N ALA A 67 -3.17 -15.64 -0.60
CA ALA A 67 -2.89 -14.45 0.20
C ALA A 67 -2.40 -13.28 -0.68
N GLY A 68 -2.73 -12.05 -0.29
CA GLY A 68 -2.35 -10.81 -0.95
C GLY A 68 -1.41 -9.96 -0.11
N ILE A 69 -0.49 -9.26 -0.76
CA ILE A 69 0.38 -8.28 -0.12
C ILE A 69 0.24 -6.96 -0.87
N ILE A 70 -0.12 -5.91 -0.16
CA ILE A 70 -0.16 -4.56 -0.70
C ILE A 70 1.16 -3.89 -0.36
N LEU A 71 2.00 -3.71 -1.39
CA LEU A 71 3.21 -2.93 -1.36
C LEU A 71 2.87 -1.48 -1.70
N ILE A 72 3.12 -0.56 -0.79
CA ILE A 72 2.96 0.86 -1.08
C ILE A 72 4.26 1.36 -1.72
N ASN A 73 4.19 1.82 -2.97
CA ASN A 73 5.36 2.38 -3.65
C ASN A 73 5.49 3.86 -3.31
N SER A 74 6.41 4.18 -2.39
CA SER A 74 6.64 5.56 -1.92
C SER A 74 8.03 5.74 -1.33
N GLY A 75 8.82 6.62 -1.91
CA GLY A 75 10.10 7.11 -1.36
C GLY A 75 10.00 8.61 -1.07
N GLY A 76 10.18 9.05 0.20
CA GLY A 76 9.99 10.46 0.58
C GLY A 76 8.62 11.02 0.21
N TRP A 77 7.56 10.21 0.25
CA TRP A 77 6.17 10.53 -0.18
C TRP A 77 6.04 10.88 -1.67
N LYS A 78 6.97 10.43 -2.49
CA LYS A 78 6.88 10.38 -3.96
C LYS A 78 6.68 8.94 -4.39
N SER A 79 5.84 8.74 -5.39
CA SER A 79 5.47 7.40 -5.89
C SER A 79 5.86 7.28 -7.37
N PRO A 80 7.10 6.85 -7.67
CA PRO A 80 7.57 6.70 -9.04
C PRO A 80 6.89 5.51 -9.73
N TYR A 81 6.84 5.56 -11.07
CA TYR A 81 6.11 4.58 -11.88
C TYR A 81 6.86 3.26 -12.07
N ASP A 82 8.18 3.30 -12.25
CA ASP A 82 9.02 2.21 -12.73
C ASP A 82 10.00 1.66 -11.67
N THR A 83 9.59 1.66 -10.41
CA THR A 83 10.43 1.21 -9.29
C THR A 83 10.75 -0.28 -9.37
N TYR A 84 9.73 -1.12 -9.55
CA TYR A 84 9.85 -2.58 -9.46
C TYR A 84 9.65 -3.31 -10.77
N LYS A 85 9.24 -2.60 -11.82
CA LYS A 85 9.08 -3.12 -13.18
C LYS A 85 9.70 -2.20 -14.20
N VAL A 86 10.16 -2.78 -15.29
CA VAL A 86 10.62 -2.04 -16.49
C VAL A 86 10.02 -2.67 -17.74
N VAL A 87 9.93 -1.86 -18.80
CA VAL A 87 9.53 -2.36 -20.13
C VAL A 87 10.80 -2.77 -20.88
N ASP A 88 10.87 -4.02 -21.28
CA ASP A 88 11.95 -4.58 -22.08
C ASP A 88 11.35 -5.26 -23.33
N ASN A 89 11.75 -4.81 -24.53
CA ASN A 89 11.21 -5.29 -25.79
C ASN A 89 9.66 -5.31 -25.86
N GLY A 90 9.01 -4.28 -25.32
CA GLY A 90 7.55 -4.14 -25.28
C GLY A 90 6.86 -5.04 -24.25
N LYS A 91 7.63 -5.63 -23.32
CA LYS A 91 7.13 -6.50 -22.25
C LYS A 91 7.60 -5.97 -20.87
N TYR A 92 6.77 -6.15 -19.85
CA TYR A 92 7.19 -5.86 -18.48
C TYR A 92 8.05 -7.02 -17.93
N ARG A 93 9.05 -6.69 -17.18
CA ARG A 93 9.79 -7.62 -16.33
C ARG A 93 10.06 -6.96 -14.97
N PHE A 94 10.41 -7.76 -13.98
CA PHE A 94 10.93 -7.19 -12.74
C PHE A 94 12.24 -6.44 -12.97
N THR A 95 12.37 -5.33 -12.28
CA THR A 95 13.65 -4.64 -12.09
C THR A 95 14.64 -5.58 -11.41
N THR A 96 15.86 -5.65 -11.89
CA THR A 96 16.94 -6.42 -11.24
C THR A 96 17.47 -5.69 -10.02
N ASP A 97 18.07 -6.41 -9.07
CA ASP A 97 18.68 -5.80 -7.87
C ASP A 97 19.71 -4.73 -8.24
N LYS A 98 20.46 -4.93 -9.31
CA LYS A 98 21.44 -3.94 -9.83
C LYS A 98 20.77 -2.67 -10.34
N GLU A 99 19.68 -2.81 -11.09
CA GLU A 99 18.90 -1.66 -11.58
C GLU A 99 18.23 -0.92 -10.42
N MET A 100 17.72 -1.64 -9.41
CA MET A 100 17.13 -1.05 -8.22
C MET A 100 18.14 -0.21 -7.44
N LEU A 101 19.34 -0.73 -7.21
CA LEU A 101 20.42 0.02 -6.55
C LEU A 101 20.87 1.24 -7.36
N ALA A 102 20.88 1.14 -8.70
CA ALA A 102 21.24 2.26 -9.56
C ALA A 102 20.21 3.40 -9.59
N SER A 103 18.94 3.10 -9.22
CA SER A 103 17.83 4.07 -9.15
C SER A 103 17.46 4.46 -7.72
N ASP A 104 18.35 4.23 -6.74
CA ASP A 104 18.10 4.45 -5.30
C ASP A 104 16.83 3.73 -4.77
N SER A 105 16.41 2.68 -5.46
CA SER A 105 15.31 1.83 -5.04
C SER A 105 15.82 0.71 -4.11
N TRP A 106 14.92 0.20 -3.27
CA TRP A 106 15.34 -0.75 -2.23
C TRP A 106 15.08 -2.20 -2.60
N PRO A 107 16.13 -3.03 -2.82
CA PRO A 107 15.98 -4.46 -3.09
C PRO A 107 15.20 -5.21 -1.99
N ILE A 108 15.22 -4.72 -0.74
CA ILE A 108 14.44 -5.27 0.38
C ILE A 108 12.92 -5.20 0.13
N LEU A 109 12.46 -4.29 -0.73
CA LEU A 109 11.04 -4.13 -1.10
C LEU A 109 10.72 -4.73 -2.47
N SER A 110 11.62 -5.52 -3.08
CA SER A 110 11.36 -6.14 -4.37
C SER A 110 10.21 -7.15 -4.31
N PRO A 111 9.10 -6.97 -5.04
CA PRO A 111 7.96 -7.88 -5.00
C PRO A 111 8.28 -9.28 -5.54
N LYS A 112 9.32 -9.42 -6.35
CA LYS A 112 9.70 -10.67 -7.02
C LYS A 112 9.77 -11.87 -6.08
N LYS A 113 10.43 -11.71 -4.91
CA LYS A 113 10.58 -12.81 -3.95
C LYS A 113 9.26 -13.26 -3.35
N LEU A 114 8.35 -12.34 -3.08
CA LEU A 114 7.02 -12.65 -2.55
C LEU A 114 6.17 -13.35 -3.61
N VAL A 115 6.20 -12.87 -4.84
CA VAL A 115 5.48 -13.48 -5.98
C VAL A 115 5.96 -14.90 -6.23
N LEU A 116 7.28 -15.15 -6.23
CA LEU A 116 7.86 -16.50 -6.39
C LEU A 116 7.52 -17.44 -5.20
N ASN A 117 7.06 -16.88 -4.05
CA ASN A 117 6.56 -17.65 -2.92
C ASN A 117 5.02 -17.77 -2.88
N GLY A 118 4.36 -17.44 -4.00
CA GLY A 118 2.94 -17.64 -4.22
C GLY A 118 2.03 -16.51 -3.74
N TYR A 119 2.57 -15.39 -3.28
CA TYR A 119 1.77 -14.21 -2.92
C TYR A 119 1.38 -13.41 -4.16
N THR A 120 0.10 -13.01 -4.26
CA THR A 120 -0.30 -11.95 -5.18
C THR A 120 0.12 -10.61 -4.56
N VAL A 121 0.92 -9.82 -5.29
CA VAL A 121 1.40 -8.53 -4.79
C VAL A 121 0.75 -7.39 -5.56
N PHE A 122 0.21 -6.43 -4.84
CA PHE A 122 -0.41 -5.20 -5.35
C PHE A 122 0.53 -4.03 -5.08
N GLU A 123 1.17 -3.50 -6.10
CA GLU A 123 2.04 -2.32 -6.01
C GLU A 123 1.21 -1.04 -6.18
N VAL A 124 0.92 -0.37 -5.08
CA VAL A 124 0.08 0.83 -5.05
C VAL A 124 0.91 2.08 -5.28
N ARG A 125 0.50 2.90 -6.24
CA ARG A 125 1.00 4.26 -6.47
C ARG A 125 -0.01 5.30 -5.97
N HIS A 126 0.48 6.38 -5.42
CA HIS A 126 -0.32 7.51 -4.93
C HIS A 126 0.14 8.82 -5.58
N GLY A 127 -0.60 9.90 -5.39
CA GLY A 127 -0.17 11.23 -5.80
C GLY A 127 1.09 11.66 -5.03
N SER A 128 2.08 12.19 -5.76
CA SER A 128 3.39 12.54 -5.22
C SER A 128 3.46 13.98 -4.75
N GLU A 129 4.25 14.25 -3.67
CA GLU A 129 4.64 15.61 -3.32
C GLU A 129 5.50 16.24 -4.44
N PRO A 130 5.55 17.55 -4.59
CA PRO A 130 4.82 18.57 -3.83
C PRO A 130 3.41 18.86 -4.38
N LYS A 131 2.96 18.12 -5.41
CA LYS A 131 1.64 18.32 -6.02
C LYS A 131 0.52 17.97 -5.05
N PHE A 132 0.72 16.91 -4.27
CA PHE A 132 -0.22 16.41 -3.28
C PHE A 132 0.35 16.57 -1.87
N GLU A 133 -0.50 16.97 -0.94
CA GLU A 133 -0.18 17.12 0.46
C GLU A 133 -0.43 15.80 1.23
N MET A 134 0.01 15.73 2.50
CA MET A 134 -0.15 14.53 3.34
C MET A 134 -1.61 14.03 3.44
N PRO A 135 -2.63 14.89 3.62
CA PRO A 135 -4.02 14.45 3.65
C PRO A 135 -4.46 13.71 2.38
N GLU A 136 -4.06 14.22 1.22
CA GLU A 136 -4.41 13.66 -0.08
C GLU A 136 -3.68 12.34 -0.33
N ILE A 137 -2.37 12.30 -0.06
CA ILE A 137 -1.55 11.08 -0.17
C ILE A 137 -2.13 9.95 0.69
N VAL A 138 -2.45 10.23 1.96
CA VAL A 138 -3.07 9.27 2.88
C VAL A 138 -4.44 8.83 2.35
N SER A 139 -5.23 9.75 1.79
CA SER A 139 -6.53 9.43 1.19
C SER A 139 -6.39 8.50 -0.03
N HIS A 140 -5.40 8.75 -0.90
CA HIS A 140 -5.12 7.91 -2.06
C HIS A 140 -4.78 6.47 -1.65
N VAL A 141 -3.85 6.31 -0.69
CA VAL A 141 -3.44 4.98 -0.22
C VAL A 141 -4.60 4.28 0.50
N ARG A 142 -5.36 5.00 1.33
CA ARG A 142 -6.54 4.45 2.01
C ARG A 142 -7.60 3.97 1.03
N ARG A 143 -7.83 4.73 -0.06
CA ARG A 143 -8.73 4.32 -1.15
C ARG A 143 -8.20 3.08 -1.87
N ALA A 144 -6.91 3.07 -2.23
CA ALA A 144 -6.29 1.93 -2.92
C ALA A 144 -6.42 0.64 -2.13
N VAL A 145 -6.09 0.67 -0.83
CA VAL A 145 -6.19 -0.50 0.05
C VAL A 145 -7.63 -1.02 0.12
N ARG A 146 -8.63 -0.12 0.30
CA ARG A 146 -10.05 -0.53 0.29
C ARG A 146 -10.50 -1.09 -1.04
N PHE A 147 -10.09 -0.47 -2.14
CA PHE A 147 -10.41 -0.94 -3.48
C PHE A 147 -9.86 -2.35 -3.71
N ILE A 148 -8.59 -2.59 -3.35
CA ILE A 148 -7.93 -3.89 -3.51
C ILE A 148 -8.62 -4.96 -2.63
N VAL A 149 -8.92 -4.65 -1.36
CA VAL A 149 -9.62 -5.58 -0.46
C VAL A 149 -11.01 -5.93 -1.02
N HIS A 150 -11.74 -4.94 -1.55
CA HIS A 150 -13.06 -5.16 -2.17
C HIS A 150 -12.98 -6.07 -3.41
N HIS A 151 -11.94 -5.91 -4.21
CA HIS A 151 -11.71 -6.66 -5.45
C HIS A 151 -10.74 -7.85 -5.30
N ALA A 152 -10.34 -8.22 -4.09
CA ALA A 152 -9.34 -9.25 -3.83
C ALA A 152 -9.67 -10.59 -4.53
N LYS A 153 -10.94 -10.99 -4.54
CA LYS A 153 -11.43 -12.22 -5.18
C LYS A 153 -11.20 -12.25 -6.69
N ASP A 154 -11.20 -11.09 -7.36
CA ASP A 154 -10.96 -11.00 -8.81
C ASP A 154 -9.53 -11.44 -9.18
N TYR A 155 -8.64 -11.45 -8.18
CA TYR A 155 -7.24 -11.88 -8.30
C TYR A 155 -6.94 -13.21 -7.59
N GLY A 156 -7.98 -13.93 -7.16
CA GLY A 156 -7.83 -15.18 -6.43
C GLY A 156 -7.29 -15.01 -5.00
N VAL A 157 -7.46 -13.83 -4.42
CA VAL A 157 -7.01 -13.48 -3.07
C VAL A 157 -8.18 -13.49 -2.09
N ASP A 158 -7.96 -14.08 -0.92
CA ASP A 158 -8.85 -13.98 0.22
C ASP A 158 -8.70 -12.61 0.89
N ALA A 159 -9.80 -11.87 0.98
CA ALA A 159 -9.82 -10.52 1.55
C ALA A 159 -9.40 -10.46 3.04
N ASP A 160 -9.53 -11.58 3.76
CA ASP A 160 -9.10 -11.71 5.15
C ASP A 160 -7.62 -12.13 5.29
N ARG A 161 -6.90 -12.30 4.16
CA ARG A 161 -5.50 -12.73 4.09
C ARG A 161 -4.64 -11.72 3.36
N ILE A 162 -4.76 -10.46 3.74
CA ILE A 162 -4.03 -9.33 3.12
C ILE A 162 -3.06 -8.72 4.12
N GLY A 163 -1.80 -8.57 3.70
CA GLY A 163 -0.74 -7.87 4.41
C GLY A 163 -0.40 -6.52 3.80
N LEU A 164 0.11 -5.60 4.63
CA LEU A 164 0.72 -4.33 4.18
C LEU A 164 2.23 -4.40 4.28
N TRP A 165 2.91 -3.81 3.30
CA TRP A 165 4.36 -3.81 3.21
C TRP A 165 4.90 -2.48 2.72
N GLY A 166 5.97 -1.99 3.36
CA GLY A 166 6.61 -0.75 2.93
C GLY A 166 7.88 -0.41 3.70
N GLY A 167 8.65 0.54 3.16
CA GLY A 167 9.86 1.06 3.80
C GLY A 167 9.91 2.58 3.75
N SER A 168 10.59 3.24 4.70
CA SER A 168 10.64 4.71 4.76
C SER A 168 9.23 5.34 4.73
N ALA A 169 8.98 6.25 3.81
CA ALA A 169 7.67 6.89 3.62
C ALA A 169 6.55 5.87 3.32
N SER A 170 6.84 4.80 2.57
CA SER A 170 5.84 3.73 2.36
C SER A 170 5.57 2.91 3.61
N GLY A 171 6.59 2.71 4.46
CA GLY A 171 6.42 2.09 5.78
C GLY A 171 5.56 2.94 6.71
N HIS A 172 5.74 4.26 6.70
CA HIS A 172 4.87 5.21 7.40
C HIS A 172 3.41 5.05 6.96
N LEU A 173 3.15 5.06 5.63
CA LEU A 173 1.80 4.91 5.08
C LEU A 173 1.21 3.53 5.39
N ALA A 174 2.00 2.45 5.32
CA ALA A 174 1.54 1.10 5.65
C ALA A 174 1.10 1.00 7.12
N LEU A 175 1.91 1.52 8.05
CA LEU A 175 1.55 1.58 9.47
C LEU A 175 0.31 2.45 9.70
N LEU A 176 0.29 3.67 9.16
CA LEU A 176 -0.83 4.58 9.36
C LEU A 176 -2.15 4.00 8.86
N ILE A 177 -2.18 3.39 7.68
CA ILE A 177 -3.39 2.80 7.11
C ILE A 177 -3.79 1.52 7.84
N GLY A 178 -2.83 0.66 8.18
CA GLY A 178 -3.10 -0.61 8.84
C GLY A 178 -3.59 -0.45 10.28
N LEU A 179 -3.03 0.50 11.04
CA LEU A 179 -3.40 0.79 12.42
C LEU A 179 -4.62 1.73 12.56
N SER A 180 -5.11 2.31 11.47
CA SER A 180 -6.31 3.16 11.42
C SER A 180 -7.32 2.68 10.38
N SER A 181 -7.46 1.37 10.25
CA SER A 181 -8.27 0.70 9.23
C SER A 181 -9.78 0.99 9.35
N GLU A 182 -10.25 1.34 10.55
CA GLU A 182 -11.63 1.71 10.85
C GLU A 182 -12.01 3.09 10.32
N LEU A 183 -11.04 4.01 10.11
CA LEU A 183 -11.33 5.35 9.63
C LEU A 183 -11.83 5.31 8.18
N PRO A 184 -13.02 5.87 7.89
CA PRO A 184 -13.56 5.91 6.53
C PRO A 184 -12.75 6.85 5.63
N LEU A 185 -12.97 6.72 4.31
CA LEU A 185 -12.53 7.75 3.38
C LEU A 185 -13.31 9.04 3.59
N HIS A 186 -12.60 10.16 3.59
CA HIS A 186 -13.24 11.47 3.45
C HIS A 186 -13.90 11.54 2.06
N ASN A 187 -15.14 11.98 1.98
CA ASN A 187 -15.94 12.00 0.75
C ASN A 187 -16.23 10.61 0.11
N ALA A 188 -16.31 9.56 0.92
CA ALA A 188 -16.69 8.24 0.45
C ALA A 188 -18.07 8.26 -0.26
N LYS A 189 -18.11 7.81 -1.51
CA LYS A 189 -19.32 7.74 -2.36
C LYS A 189 -19.92 6.33 -2.32
N GLU A 190 -19.07 5.33 -2.46
CA GLU A 190 -19.47 3.93 -2.51
C GLU A 190 -19.50 3.30 -1.11
N GLN A 191 -20.32 2.25 -0.93
CA GLN A 191 -20.41 1.56 0.37
C GLN A 191 -19.06 0.94 0.78
N TRP A 192 -18.32 0.33 -0.17
CA TRP A 192 -17.04 -0.29 0.12
C TRP A 192 -15.97 0.71 0.61
N GLU A 193 -16.08 1.98 0.22
CA GLU A 193 -15.20 3.05 0.69
C GLU A 193 -15.40 3.37 2.19
N ARG A 194 -16.56 2.99 2.76
CA ARG A 194 -16.92 3.20 4.17
C ARG A 194 -16.64 1.98 5.04
N ASN A 195 -16.54 0.80 4.44
CA ASN A 195 -16.33 -0.42 5.18
C ASN A 195 -14.97 -0.41 5.89
N ARG A 196 -14.94 -0.96 7.11
CA ARG A 196 -13.68 -1.33 7.75
C ARG A 196 -12.96 -2.35 6.86
N ILE A 197 -11.63 -2.22 6.76
CA ILE A 197 -10.79 -3.20 6.09
C ILE A 197 -10.11 -4.09 7.13
N SER A 198 -9.97 -5.38 6.80
CA SER A 198 -9.17 -6.32 7.59
C SER A 198 -7.77 -6.37 7.01
N ILE A 199 -6.77 -6.05 7.83
CA ILE A 199 -5.35 -6.25 7.51
C ILE A 199 -4.83 -7.30 8.48
N SER A 200 -4.23 -8.36 7.96
CA SER A 200 -3.84 -9.53 8.76
C SER A 200 -2.38 -9.51 9.21
N ALA A 201 -1.53 -8.70 8.59
CA ALA A 201 -0.15 -8.47 9.02
C ALA A 201 0.42 -7.18 8.43
N ILE A 202 1.37 -6.56 9.13
CA ILE A 202 2.13 -5.41 8.63
C ILE A 202 3.63 -5.72 8.72
N VAL A 203 4.39 -5.37 7.67
CA VAL A 203 5.85 -5.43 7.68
C VAL A 203 6.41 -4.10 7.20
N VAL A 204 7.30 -3.50 7.97
CA VAL A 204 7.91 -2.23 7.61
C VAL A 204 9.41 -2.21 7.84
N PHE A 205 10.12 -1.43 7.01
CA PHE A 205 11.55 -1.15 7.17
C PHE A 205 11.78 0.36 7.27
N ALA A 206 12.54 0.81 8.29
CA ALA A 206 13.02 2.20 8.46
C ALA A 206 11.91 3.27 8.31
N ALA A 207 10.73 3.04 8.90
CA ALA A 207 9.58 3.93 8.79
C ALA A 207 9.63 5.09 9.79
N PRO A 208 9.37 6.36 9.40
CA PRO A 208 9.04 7.42 10.34
C PRO A 208 7.64 7.15 10.96
N THR A 209 7.53 7.21 12.28
CA THR A 209 6.34 6.76 13.01
C THR A 209 5.73 7.84 13.91
N ASP A 210 6.56 8.78 14.34
CA ASP A 210 6.18 10.03 15.00
C ASP A 210 6.72 11.18 14.15
N LEU A 211 5.86 11.76 13.31
CA LEU A 211 6.28 12.78 12.35
C LEU A 211 6.74 14.07 13.00
N GLN A 212 6.14 14.47 14.15
CA GLN A 212 6.57 15.65 14.87
C GLN A 212 7.99 15.48 15.40
N LYS A 213 8.24 14.33 16.06
CA LYS A 213 9.59 14.00 16.54
C LYS A 213 10.58 13.86 15.39
N PHE A 214 10.17 13.24 14.29
CA PHE A 214 11.01 13.07 13.09
C PHE A 214 11.52 14.41 12.55
N VAL A 215 10.66 15.41 12.38
CA VAL A 215 11.06 16.73 11.89
C VAL A 215 11.76 17.57 12.96
N THR A 216 11.45 17.37 14.24
CA THR A 216 12.15 18.06 15.34
C THR A 216 13.60 17.59 15.46
N ASP A 217 13.83 16.27 15.34
CA ASP A 217 15.18 15.69 15.35
C ASP A 217 15.95 15.99 14.05
N ASN A 218 15.24 16.18 12.93
CA ASN A 218 15.81 16.43 11.60
C ASN A 218 15.12 17.62 10.89
N PRO A 219 15.36 18.87 11.30
CA PRO A 219 14.65 20.03 10.75
C PRO A 219 14.79 20.23 9.24
N LYS A 220 15.92 19.79 8.67
CA LYS A 220 16.15 19.85 7.21
C LYS A 220 15.14 19.02 6.40
N GLU A 221 14.49 18.04 7.01
CA GLU A 221 13.48 17.22 6.33
C GLU A 221 12.26 18.02 5.89
N ILE A 222 11.89 19.08 6.63
CA ILE A 222 10.79 19.99 6.23
C ILE A 222 11.16 20.77 4.96
N GLU A 223 12.45 21.14 4.80
CA GLU A 223 12.91 21.85 3.62
C GLU A 223 12.93 20.93 2.39
N ASN A 224 13.41 19.70 2.59
CA ASN A 224 13.56 18.69 1.54
C ASN A 224 12.22 18.07 1.12
N ARG A 225 11.23 18.03 2.04
CA ARG A 225 9.92 17.37 1.85
C ARG A 225 8.78 18.29 2.30
N PRO A 226 8.24 19.11 1.39
CA PRO A 226 7.14 20.04 1.68
C PRO A 226 5.90 19.38 2.31
N VAL A 227 5.66 18.10 2.03
CA VAL A 227 4.57 17.28 2.60
C VAL A 227 4.64 17.19 4.14
N LEU A 228 5.79 17.46 4.74
CA LEU A 228 6.00 17.50 6.19
C LEU A 228 5.72 18.87 6.83
N ARG A 229 5.29 19.86 6.08
CA ARG A 229 4.85 21.17 6.61
C ARG A 229 3.46 21.06 7.21
N LEU A 230 3.37 20.38 8.34
CA LEU A 230 2.14 20.06 9.04
C LEU A 230 1.99 20.97 10.29
N ASN A 231 0.75 21.23 10.70
CA ASN A 231 0.48 21.79 12.01
C ASN A 231 0.46 20.71 13.11
N GLU A 232 0.39 21.08 14.37
CA GLU A 232 0.45 20.17 15.51
C GLU A 232 -0.64 19.09 15.48
N GLU A 233 -1.88 19.44 15.12
CA GLU A 233 -2.98 18.50 14.98
C GLU A 233 -2.72 17.49 13.83
N GLN A 234 -2.21 17.97 12.72
CA GLN A 234 -1.86 17.13 11.57
C GLN A 234 -0.69 16.20 11.87
N TYR A 235 0.35 16.66 12.61
CA TYR A 235 1.41 15.75 13.06
C TYR A 235 0.84 14.59 13.86
N LYS A 236 -0.02 14.88 14.84
CA LYS A 236 -0.68 13.83 15.63
C LYS A 236 -1.52 12.90 14.75
N LYS A 237 -2.32 13.50 13.84
CA LYS A 237 -3.23 12.76 12.94
C LYS A 237 -2.52 11.84 11.96
N TYR A 238 -1.31 12.22 11.52
CA TYR A 238 -0.57 11.44 10.51
C TYR A 238 0.61 10.66 11.10
N SER A 239 0.75 10.57 12.41
CA SER A 239 1.78 9.76 13.08
C SER A 239 1.22 8.40 13.51
N PRO A 240 1.64 7.28 12.91
CA PRO A 240 1.11 5.95 13.22
C PRO A 240 1.26 5.55 14.69
N VAL A 241 2.25 6.06 15.40
CA VAL A 241 2.50 5.76 16.82
C VAL A 241 1.30 6.06 17.72
N HIS A 242 0.36 6.91 17.30
CA HIS A 242 -0.84 7.29 18.06
C HIS A 242 -2.05 6.38 17.83
N TYR A 243 -1.94 5.39 16.92
CA TYR A 243 -3.08 4.55 16.52
C TYR A 243 -3.03 3.12 17.05
N ALA A 244 -1.94 2.73 17.74
CA ALA A 244 -1.81 1.37 18.23
C ALA A 244 -2.91 0.99 19.23
N THR A 245 -3.74 -0.01 18.88
CA THR A 245 -4.83 -0.57 19.69
C THR A 245 -4.73 -2.11 19.73
N LYS A 246 -5.33 -2.75 20.72
CA LYS A 246 -5.25 -4.21 20.92
C LYS A 246 -5.78 -5.04 19.74
N ASP A 247 -6.60 -4.46 18.88
CA ASP A 247 -7.27 -5.14 17.77
C ASP A 247 -6.51 -5.00 16.45
N ASP A 248 -5.30 -4.42 16.50
CA ASP A 248 -4.46 -4.18 15.32
C ASP A 248 -3.66 -5.43 14.91
N PRO A 249 -3.25 -5.51 13.63
CA PRO A 249 -2.57 -6.68 13.10
C PRO A 249 -1.16 -6.88 13.65
N PRO A 250 -0.68 -8.14 13.73
CA PRO A 250 0.71 -8.44 14.01
C PRO A 250 1.66 -7.65 13.11
N THR A 251 2.66 -7.00 13.72
CA THR A 251 3.52 -6.05 13.00
C THR A 251 5.02 -6.39 13.19
N LEU A 252 5.73 -6.55 12.05
CA LEU A 252 7.18 -6.65 12.00
C LEU A 252 7.78 -5.30 11.66
N ILE A 253 8.69 -4.82 12.50
CA ILE A 253 9.44 -3.58 12.28
C ILE A 253 10.92 -3.94 12.14
N MET A 254 11.53 -3.53 11.04
CA MET A 254 12.96 -3.68 10.78
C MET A 254 13.59 -2.30 10.64
N HIS A 255 14.80 -2.09 11.18
CA HIS A 255 15.45 -0.79 11.14
C HIS A 255 16.97 -0.92 11.19
N GLY A 256 17.68 -0.11 10.40
CA GLY A 256 19.14 0.01 10.47
C GLY A 256 19.58 0.86 11.66
N ASN A 257 20.61 0.44 12.40
CA ASN A 257 21.04 1.17 13.60
C ASN A 257 21.98 2.36 13.30
N THR A 258 22.37 2.51 12.06
CA THR A 258 23.14 3.68 11.57
C THR A 258 22.36 4.46 10.50
N ASP A 259 21.02 4.39 10.55
CA ASP A 259 20.14 5.12 9.64
C ASP A 259 20.22 6.62 9.91
N GLU A 260 20.77 7.35 8.94
CA GLU A 260 21.01 8.79 9.00
C GLU A 260 19.81 9.63 8.49
N ILE A 261 18.82 9.00 7.86
CA ILE A 261 17.64 9.68 7.32
C ILE A 261 16.46 9.52 8.26
N VAL A 262 16.13 8.28 8.64
CA VAL A 262 15.09 8.00 9.63
C VAL A 262 15.73 7.43 10.87
N PRO A 263 15.90 8.23 11.95
CA PRO A 263 16.56 7.78 13.17
C PRO A 263 15.94 6.51 13.74
N LEU A 264 16.77 5.58 14.19
CA LEU A 264 16.38 4.29 14.80
C LEU A 264 15.29 4.43 15.88
N VAL A 265 15.26 5.57 16.59
CA VAL A 265 14.27 5.86 17.62
C VAL A 265 12.83 5.77 17.08
N GLN A 266 12.61 6.05 15.80
CA GLN A 266 11.29 5.97 15.17
C GLN A 266 10.74 4.54 15.20
N GLY A 267 11.55 3.55 14.81
CA GLY A 267 11.19 2.12 14.90
C GLY A 267 10.97 1.68 16.35
N LYS A 268 11.85 2.11 17.27
CA LYS A 268 11.73 1.78 18.71
C LYS A 268 10.47 2.38 19.35
N LEU A 269 10.08 3.59 18.99
CA LEU A 269 8.83 4.21 19.45
C LEU A 269 7.60 3.42 19.02
N MET A 270 7.55 3.03 17.74
CA MET A 270 6.43 2.26 17.22
C MET A 270 6.33 0.89 17.89
N HIS A 271 7.44 0.15 17.99
CA HIS A 271 7.47 -1.15 18.66
C HIS A 271 6.95 -1.05 20.10
N LYS A 272 7.43 -0.06 20.85
CA LYS A 272 6.97 0.20 22.22
C LYS A 272 5.47 0.56 22.30
N ALA A 273 4.93 1.28 21.30
CA ALA A 273 3.51 1.60 21.25
C ALA A 273 2.67 0.33 21.03
N LEU A 274 3.10 -0.55 20.10
CA LEU A 274 2.47 -1.85 19.83
C LEU A 274 2.51 -2.77 21.06
N GLU A 275 3.66 -2.87 21.74
CA GLU A 275 3.79 -3.67 22.98
C GLU A 275 2.84 -3.17 24.07
N ARG A 276 2.75 -1.85 24.28
CA ARG A 276 1.83 -1.25 25.27
C ARG A 276 0.36 -1.52 24.96
N ALA A 277 0.01 -1.61 23.67
CA ALA A 277 -1.33 -1.97 23.22
C ALA A 277 -1.61 -3.48 23.28
N GLY A 278 -0.59 -4.31 23.61
CA GLY A 278 -0.71 -5.77 23.67
C GLY A 278 -0.72 -6.46 22.30
N ILE A 279 -0.21 -5.79 21.27
CA ILE A 279 -0.15 -6.32 19.90
C ILE A 279 1.10 -7.20 19.74
N THR A 280 0.94 -8.31 19.03
CA THR A 280 2.09 -9.12 18.61
C THR A 280 2.97 -8.30 17.67
N SER A 281 4.17 -7.95 18.14
CA SER A 281 5.15 -7.23 17.35
C SER A 281 6.54 -7.82 17.48
N LYS A 282 7.35 -7.68 16.42
CA LYS A 282 8.78 -8.03 16.43
C LYS A 282 9.57 -6.84 15.93
N PHE A 283 10.62 -6.47 16.66
CA PHE A 283 11.57 -5.45 16.23
C PHE A 283 12.91 -6.11 15.89
N ILE A 284 13.42 -5.82 14.69
CA ILE A 284 14.73 -6.29 14.23
C ILE A 284 15.61 -5.08 13.96
N GLU A 285 16.66 -4.96 14.75
CA GLU A 285 17.71 -3.97 14.53
C GLU A 285 18.80 -4.59 13.65
N PHE A 286 19.04 -4.00 12.49
CA PHE A 286 20.14 -4.39 11.60
C PHE A 286 21.39 -3.60 11.95
N GLU A 287 22.41 -4.29 12.40
CA GLU A 287 23.69 -3.67 12.76
C GLU A 287 24.41 -3.08 11.51
N LYS A 288 25.03 -1.91 11.69
CA LYS A 288 25.80 -1.20 10.65
C LYS A 288 25.03 -1.02 9.35
N THR A 289 23.71 -0.86 9.47
CA THR A 289 22.81 -0.66 8.33
C THR A 289 22.34 0.79 8.31
N THR A 290 22.61 1.46 7.22
CA THR A 290 22.12 2.81 6.91
C THR A 290 20.67 2.78 6.45
N HIS A 291 20.13 3.92 5.97
CA HIS A 291 18.78 3.98 5.39
C HIS A 291 18.61 3.04 4.18
N THR A 292 19.69 2.84 3.40
CA THR A 292 19.72 1.91 2.27
C THR A 292 20.48 0.65 2.66
N PRO A 293 19.80 -0.51 2.85
CA PRO A 293 20.47 -1.75 3.20
C PRO A 293 21.32 -2.29 2.03
N THR A 294 22.41 -2.97 2.34
CA THR A 294 23.17 -3.75 1.37
C THR A 294 22.33 -4.91 0.82
N LEU A 295 22.77 -5.53 -0.28
CA LEU A 295 22.07 -6.70 -0.85
C LEU A 295 21.95 -7.85 0.14
N GLU A 296 22.99 -8.10 0.94
CA GLU A 296 22.97 -9.14 1.99
C GLU A 296 21.93 -8.81 3.07
N GLN A 297 21.92 -7.57 3.56
CA GLN A 297 20.95 -7.10 4.54
C GLN A 297 19.52 -7.12 3.98
N ALA A 298 19.37 -6.73 2.71
CA ALA A 298 18.09 -6.81 2.01
C ALA A 298 17.58 -8.24 1.88
N ALA A 299 18.45 -9.20 1.54
CA ALA A 299 18.09 -10.62 1.47
C ALA A 299 17.58 -11.13 2.82
N LYS A 300 18.28 -10.82 3.93
CA LYS A 300 17.85 -11.16 5.29
C LYS A 300 16.51 -10.51 5.64
N GLY A 301 16.31 -9.25 5.28
CA GLY A 301 15.03 -8.55 5.50
C GLY A 301 13.87 -9.18 4.74
N ILE A 302 14.11 -9.65 3.51
CA ILE A 302 13.10 -10.39 2.72
C ILE A 302 12.77 -11.74 3.38
N GLU A 303 13.76 -12.47 3.90
CA GLU A 303 13.54 -13.74 4.62
C GLU A 303 12.66 -13.52 5.85
N GLU A 304 12.92 -12.49 6.65
CA GLU A 304 12.09 -12.13 7.81
C GLU A 304 10.68 -11.69 7.39
N THR A 305 10.56 -10.97 6.28
CA THR A 305 9.28 -10.57 5.67
C THR A 305 8.46 -11.81 5.27
N LEU A 306 9.08 -12.76 4.55
CA LEU A 306 8.44 -14.02 4.14
C LEU A 306 8.04 -14.84 5.36
N PHE A 307 8.93 -14.95 6.37
CA PHE A 307 8.62 -15.67 7.61
C PHE A 307 7.38 -15.05 8.29
N TRP A 308 7.30 -13.72 8.40
CA TRP A 308 6.20 -13.02 9.04
C TRP A 308 4.88 -13.23 8.27
N PHE A 309 4.87 -13.02 6.96
CA PHE A 309 3.69 -13.23 6.15
C PHE A 309 3.26 -14.69 6.07
N ASN A 310 4.21 -15.64 6.01
CA ASN A 310 3.87 -17.07 6.08
C ASN A 310 3.15 -17.42 7.40
N LYS A 311 3.57 -16.82 8.51
CA LYS A 311 2.98 -17.09 9.82
C LYS A 311 1.56 -16.53 9.96
N TYR A 312 1.28 -15.38 9.37
CA TYR A 312 0.02 -14.67 9.62
C TYR A 312 -0.94 -14.63 8.42
N LEU A 313 -0.50 -15.00 7.23
CA LEU A 313 -1.33 -15.00 6.02
C LEU A 313 -1.55 -16.40 5.40
N LYS A 314 -0.79 -17.44 5.80
CA LYS A 314 -0.88 -18.80 5.21
C LYS A 314 -1.58 -19.80 6.14
N ASN A 315 -2.67 -19.49 6.74
CA ASN A 315 -3.43 -20.49 7.50
C ASN A 315 -4.50 -21.15 6.66
#